data_b89e38a9f01b87e07a50a5c5f9d4feca
#
_entry.id   b89e38a9f01b87e07a50a5c5f9d4feca
#
_cell.length_a   1.000
_cell.length_b   1.000
_cell.length_c   1.000
_cell.angle_alpha   90.00
_cell.angle_beta   90.00
_cell.angle_gamma   90.00
#
_symmetry.space_group_name_H-M   'P 1'
#
loop_
_entity.id
_entity.type
_entity.pdbx_description
1 polymer ?
#
loop_
_entity_poly.entity_id
_entity_poly.type
_entity_poly.pdbx_seq_one_letter_code
_entity_poly.pdbx_strand_id
1 'polypeptide(L)'
;MHDIIAGRRSVRFFKKDPIAESDMKEILRAGQWAPSPKNRQPWKFIVVKGMSRDMMIRLMEKGIERSEAGEGVLPGDRGLIANARITMECMKKAPVTVLVVNPTGRSVYEDWSAAEKIHEMSDVQAIGAAAENMALEAAARGIGSLWVGNVFFAYDELTEWIGKGEMILAMSFGYAEKEGYPLPRKKETDVIEVRD
;
A
#
# COMPACT_ATOMS: atom_id res chain seq x y z
N MET A 1 -15.67 -13.65 -15.02
CA MET A 1 -14.76 -12.68 -14.33
C MET A 1 -13.48 -12.65 -15.14
N HIS A 2 -12.87 -11.47 -15.35
CA HIS A 2 -11.59 -11.41 -16.07
C HIS A 2 -10.48 -12.12 -15.31
N ASP A 3 -9.67 -12.91 -16.01
CA ASP A 3 -8.62 -13.77 -15.41
C ASP A 3 -7.62 -12.99 -14.57
N ILE A 4 -7.32 -11.74 -14.97
CA ILE A 4 -6.40 -10.90 -14.23
C ILE A 4 -6.91 -10.54 -12.83
N ILE A 5 -8.22 -10.29 -12.67
CA ILE A 5 -8.84 -10.01 -11.38
C ILE A 5 -8.79 -11.27 -10.50
N ALA A 6 -9.15 -12.42 -11.10
CA ALA A 6 -9.14 -13.70 -10.40
C ALA A 6 -7.72 -14.22 -10.13
N GLY A 7 -6.77 -13.89 -11.02
CA GLY A 7 -5.39 -14.37 -11.00
C GLY A 7 -4.44 -13.56 -10.11
N ARG A 8 -4.71 -12.25 -9.90
CA ARG A 8 -3.84 -11.42 -9.06
C ARG A 8 -3.68 -11.99 -7.66
N ARG A 9 -2.45 -12.02 -7.17
CA ARG A 9 -2.09 -12.51 -5.82
C ARG A 9 -1.22 -11.51 -5.08
N SER A 10 -1.30 -11.53 -3.76
CA SER A 10 -0.34 -10.85 -2.90
C SER A 10 0.97 -11.64 -2.87
N VAL A 11 2.01 -11.10 -3.47
CA VAL A 11 3.35 -11.71 -3.51
C VAL A 11 4.16 -11.25 -2.30
N ARG A 12 4.74 -12.20 -1.57
CA ARG A 12 5.55 -11.95 -0.36
C ARG A 12 6.99 -12.41 -0.48
N PHE A 13 7.30 -13.14 -1.55
CA PHE A 13 8.64 -13.63 -1.85
C PHE A 13 9.04 -13.09 -3.22
N PHE A 14 9.94 -12.13 -3.22
CA PHE A 14 10.38 -11.43 -4.41
C PHE A 14 11.78 -11.86 -4.82
N LYS A 15 11.99 -11.99 -6.13
CA LYS A 15 13.31 -12.07 -6.74
C LYS A 15 14.01 -10.71 -6.63
N LYS A 16 15.34 -10.72 -6.70
CA LYS A 16 16.15 -9.48 -6.71
C LYS A 16 16.21 -8.80 -8.07
N ASP A 17 15.62 -9.41 -9.10
CA ASP A 17 15.64 -8.90 -10.46
C ASP A 17 14.97 -7.51 -10.51
N PRO A 18 15.60 -6.52 -11.16
CA PRO A 18 15.03 -5.20 -11.29
C PRO A 18 13.80 -5.23 -12.20
N ILE A 19 12.80 -4.38 -11.89
CA ILE A 19 11.68 -4.12 -12.79
C ILE A 19 12.16 -3.13 -13.86
N ALA A 20 11.82 -3.37 -15.12
CA ALA A 20 12.11 -2.44 -16.21
C ALA A 20 11.42 -1.08 -15.95
N GLU A 21 12.10 0.03 -16.25
CA GLU A 21 11.52 1.36 -16.02
C GLU A 21 10.26 1.60 -16.83
N SER A 22 10.17 1.03 -18.04
CA SER A 22 8.97 1.06 -18.88
C SER A 22 7.78 0.39 -18.19
N ASP A 23 7.97 -0.78 -17.57
CA ASP A 23 6.90 -1.49 -16.87
C ASP A 23 6.46 -0.73 -15.62
N MET A 24 7.43 -0.22 -14.84
CA MET A 24 7.10 0.59 -13.68
C MET A 24 6.31 1.85 -14.04
N LYS A 25 6.66 2.48 -15.16
CA LYS A 25 5.94 3.65 -15.68
C LYS A 25 4.48 3.32 -16.03
N GLU A 26 4.21 2.19 -16.70
CA GLU A 26 2.85 1.79 -17.05
C GLU A 26 2.04 1.39 -15.80
N ILE A 27 2.66 0.74 -14.81
CA ILE A 27 2.03 0.46 -13.52
C ILE A 27 1.57 1.77 -12.84
N LEU A 28 2.44 2.76 -12.77
CA LEU A 28 2.11 4.06 -12.17
C LEU A 28 1.03 4.78 -12.98
N ARG A 29 1.10 4.70 -14.33
CA ARG A 29 0.10 5.26 -15.22
C ARG A 29 -1.27 4.61 -15.00
N ALA A 30 -1.35 3.31 -14.82
CA ALA A 30 -2.61 2.63 -14.51
C ALA A 30 -3.25 3.19 -13.23
N GLY A 31 -2.46 3.48 -12.20
CA GLY A 31 -2.92 4.17 -10.99
C GLY A 31 -3.51 5.55 -11.28
N GLN A 32 -2.91 6.32 -12.19
CA GLN A 32 -3.41 7.65 -12.58
C GLN A 32 -4.78 7.61 -13.28
N TRP A 33 -5.15 6.49 -13.87
CA TRP A 33 -6.44 6.30 -14.56
C TRP A 33 -7.59 5.89 -13.63
N ALA A 34 -7.35 5.83 -12.32
CA ALA A 34 -8.41 5.55 -11.36
C ALA A 34 -9.44 6.69 -11.32
N PRO A 35 -10.71 6.39 -11.05
CA PRO A 35 -11.71 7.41 -10.81
C PRO A 35 -11.47 8.12 -9.48
N SER A 36 -11.86 9.40 -9.41
CA SER A 36 -11.85 10.15 -8.16
C SER A 36 -13.00 11.15 -8.11
N PRO A 37 -13.55 11.46 -6.93
CA PRO A 37 -14.64 12.42 -6.80
C PRO A 37 -14.24 13.77 -7.40
N LYS A 38 -15.08 14.30 -8.31
CA LYS A 38 -14.82 15.57 -9.02
C LYS A 38 -13.45 15.61 -9.74
N ASN A 39 -12.92 14.44 -10.10
CA ASN A 39 -11.58 14.30 -10.70
C ASN A 39 -10.46 14.96 -9.88
N ARG A 40 -10.53 14.89 -8.55
CA ARG A 40 -9.52 15.51 -7.67
C ARG A 40 -8.15 14.87 -7.77
N GLN A 41 -8.09 13.58 -8.14
CA GLN A 41 -6.84 12.81 -8.27
C GLN A 41 -5.95 12.93 -7.02
N PRO A 42 -6.46 12.51 -5.84
CA PRO A 42 -5.86 12.80 -4.54
C PRO A 42 -4.67 11.86 -4.23
N TRP A 43 -3.82 11.63 -5.19
CA TRP A 43 -2.67 10.73 -5.04
C TRP A 43 -1.37 11.35 -5.51
N LYS A 44 -0.31 11.03 -4.79
CA LYS A 44 1.07 11.19 -5.23
C LYS A 44 1.77 9.84 -5.02
N PHE A 45 2.42 9.34 -6.06
CA PHE A 45 3.17 8.10 -6.03
C PHE A 45 4.65 8.42 -5.81
N ILE A 46 5.21 7.97 -4.70
CA ILE A 46 6.64 8.12 -4.38
C ILE A 46 7.31 6.78 -4.59
N VAL A 47 8.11 6.67 -5.63
CA VAL A 47 8.83 5.43 -5.98
C VAL A 47 10.11 5.35 -5.17
N VAL A 48 10.21 4.33 -4.35
CA VAL A 48 11.33 4.09 -3.44
C VAL A 48 12.13 2.89 -3.91
N LYS A 49 13.41 3.09 -4.24
CA LYS A 49 14.36 2.07 -4.70
C LYS A 49 15.78 2.37 -4.21
N GLY A 50 16.66 1.39 -4.25
CA GLY A 50 18.07 1.57 -3.88
C GLY A 50 18.25 2.07 -2.44
N MET A 51 19.12 3.05 -2.24
CA MET A 51 19.43 3.60 -0.91
C MET A 51 18.20 4.19 -0.19
N SER A 52 17.26 4.76 -0.93
CA SER A 52 16.01 5.26 -0.34
C SER A 52 15.16 4.12 0.23
N ARG A 53 15.16 2.94 -0.42
CA ARG A 53 14.50 1.75 0.14
C ARG A 53 15.17 1.31 1.44
N ASP A 54 16.48 1.30 1.50
CA ASP A 54 17.21 0.90 2.70
C ASP A 54 16.95 1.89 3.87
N MET A 55 16.79 3.19 3.55
CA MET A 55 16.36 4.19 4.52
C MET A 55 14.92 3.91 5.00
N MET A 56 13.97 3.69 4.08
CA MET A 56 12.59 3.35 4.42
C MET A 56 12.52 2.12 5.35
N ILE A 57 13.31 1.08 5.11
CA ILE A 57 13.34 -0.11 5.95
C ILE A 57 13.86 0.22 7.36
N ARG A 58 14.90 1.05 7.50
CA ARG A 58 15.37 1.52 8.82
C ARG A 58 14.30 2.32 9.56
N LEU A 59 13.56 3.17 8.87
CA LEU A 59 12.43 3.91 9.46
C LEU A 59 11.30 2.98 9.89
N MET A 60 10.99 1.96 9.07
CA MET A 60 10.04 0.92 9.44
C MET A 60 10.46 0.17 10.72
N GLU A 61 11.73 -0.22 10.82
CA GLU A 61 12.27 -0.89 11.99
C GLU A 61 12.13 -0.03 13.25
N LYS A 62 12.57 1.23 13.18
CA LYS A 62 12.44 2.21 14.27
C LYS A 62 10.97 2.39 14.72
N GLY A 63 10.03 2.53 13.80
CA GLY A 63 8.62 2.70 14.12
C GLY A 63 8.00 1.44 14.75
N ILE A 64 8.41 0.25 14.29
CA ILE A 64 7.99 -1.03 14.88
C ILE A 64 8.52 -1.14 16.33
N GLU A 65 9.79 -0.80 16.58
CA GLU A 65 10.39 -0.80 17.93
C GLU A 65 9.67 0.18 18.86
N ARG A 66 9.34 1.37 18.37
CA ARG A 66 8.57 2.38 19.12
C ARG A 66 7.16 1.89 19.46
N SER A 67 6.48 1.23 18.51
CA SER A 67 5.17 0.62 18.75
C SER A 67 5.24 -0.53 19.74
N GLU A 68 6.32 -1.32 19.73
CA GLU A 68 6.57 -2.40 20.69
C GLU A 68 6.77 -1.84 22.11
N ALA A 69 7.36 -0.64 22.24
CA ALA A 69 7.47 0.09 23.50
C ALA A 69 6.16 0.76 23.96
N GLY A 70 5.09 0.70 23.16
CA GLY A 70 3.80 1.33 23.47
C GLY A 70 3.70 2.80 23.12
N GLU A 71 4.63 3.33 22.33
CA GLU A 71 4.73 4.75 21.95
C GLU A 71 4.28 5.01 20.50
N GLY A 72 3.84 3.98 19.76
CA GLY A 72 3.41 4.08 18.37
C GLY A 72 1.94 4.47 18.22
N VAL A 73 1.56 4.88 17.01
CA VAL A 73 0.15 5.13 16.61
C VAL A 73 -0.70 3.86 16.72
N LEU A 74 -0.12 2.72 16.35
CA LEU A 74 -0.79 1.43 16.42
C LEU A 74 -0.42 0.71 17.73
N PRO A 75 -1.36 -0.13 18.25
CA PRO A 75 -1.10 -0.87 19.49
C PRO A 75 0.06 -1.84 19.34
N GLY A 76 0.87 -1.93 20.39
CA GLY A 76 2.04 -2.83 20.52
C GLY A 76 1.67 -4.30 20.75
N ASP A 77 0.57 -4.78 20.20
CA ASP A 77 0.18 -6.20 20.28
C ASP A 77 1.24 -7.10 19.63
N ARG A 78 1.64 -8.17 20.35
CA ARG A 78 2.71 -9.08 19.89
C ARG A 78 2.44 -9.69 18.51
N GLY A 79 1.19 -10.03 18.21
CA GLY A 79 0.81 -10.62 16.93
C GLY A 79 0.89 -9.61 15.79
N LEU A 80 0.46 -8.38 16.03
CA LEU A 80 0.55 -7.27 15.08
C LEU A 80 2.01 -6.88 14.81
N ILE A 81 2.83 -6.78 15.85
CA ILE A 81 4.28 -6.52 15.73
C ILE A 81 4.98 -7.61 14.92
N ALA A 82 4.71 -8.88 15.20
CA ALA A 82 5.27 -9.99 14.43
C ALA A 82 4.90 -9.91 12.95
N ASN A 83 3.64 -9.60 12.63
CA ASN A 83 3.18 -9.39 11.26
C ASN A 83 3.84 -8.17 10.60
N ALA A 84 4.07 -7.08 11.34
CA ALA A 84 4.75 -5.90 10.81
C ALA A 84 6.21 -6.22 10.44
N ARG A 85 6.94 -6.98 11.29
CA ARG A 85 8.30 -7.45 11.00
C ARG A 85 8.34 -8.37 9.78
N ILE A 86 7.42 -9.33 9.65
CA ILE A 86 7.32 -10.20 8.46
C ILE A 86 7.08 -9.35 7.20
N THR A 87 6.18 -8.38 7.27
CA THR A 87 5.87 -7.50 6.12
C THR A 87 7.06 -6.63 5.76
N MET A 88 7.78 -6.07 6.73
CA MET A 88 9.01 -5.33 6.51
C MET A 88 10.06 -6.17 5.79
N GLU A 89 10.24 -7.45 6.15
CA GLU A 89 11.14 -8.36 5.43
C GLU A 89 10.68 -8.64 3.98
N CYS A 90 9.38 -8.66 3.72
CA CYS A 90 8.86 -8.72 2.35
C CYS A 90 9.24 -7.46 1.56
N MET A 91 9.06 -6.28 2.15
CA MET A 91 9.40 -4.98 1.54
C MET A 91 10.91 -4.87 1.27
N LYS A 92 11.74 -5.36 2.17
CA LYS A 92 13.21 -5.39 2.04
C LYS A 92 13.69 -6.22 0.85
N LYS A 93 12.95 -7.27 0.49
CA LYS A 93 13.26 -8.14 -0.66
C LYS A 93 12.73 -7.58 -1.99
N ALA A 94 11.67 -6.79 -1.96
CA ALA A 94 11.09 -6.20 -3.16
C ALA A 94 12.05 -5.17 -3.77
N PRO A 95 12.29 -5.19 -5.09
CA PRO A 95 13.18 -4.22 -5.75
C PRO A 95 12.64 -2.79 -5.71
N VAL A 96 11.31 -2.62 -5.67
CA VAL A 96 10.63 -1.32 -5.67
C VAL A 96 9.50 -1.32 -4.66
N THR A 97 9.37 -0.23 -3.91
CA THR A 97 8.16 0.10 -3.14
C THR A 97 7.63 1.46 -3.57
N VAL A 98 6.32 1.57 -3.72
CA VAL A 98 5.63 2.83 -3.99
C VAL A 98 4.88 3.23 -2.73
N LEU A 99 5.21 4.38 -2.15
CA LEU A 99 4.39 5.01 -1.12
C LEU A 99 3.30 5.83 -1.82
N VAL A 100 2.06 5.60 -1.44
CA VAL A 100 0.91 6.33 -1.97
C VAL A 100 0.46 7.33 -0.93
N VAL A 101 0.55 8.59 -1.29
CA VAL A 101 0.36 9.74 -0.41
C VAL A 101 -0.82 10.57 -0.91
N ASN A 102 -1.67 11.02 -0.01
CA ASN A 102 -2.63 12.10 -0.28
C ASN A 102 -1.94 13.45 -0.04
N PRO A 103 -1.64 14.25 -1.09
CA PRO A 103 -0.92 15.52 -0.93
C PRO A 103 -1.65 16.58 -0.10
N THR A 104 -2.97 16.44 0.03
CA THR A 104 -3.88 17.33 0.78
C THR A 104 -4.48 16.63 2.00
N GLY A 105 -4.09 15.40 2.27
CA GLY A 105 -4.49 14.64 3.45
C GLY A 105 -3.97 15.30 4.72
N ARG A 106 -4.66 15.02 5.81
CA ARG A 106 -4.35 15.57 7.14
C ARG A 106 -3.93 14.47 8.08
N SER A 107 -3.08 14.80 9.02
CA SER A 107 -2.56 13.88 10.01
C SER A 107 -3.66 13.17 10.81
N VAL A 108 -3.44 11.89 11.15
CA VAL A 108 -4.33 11.11 12.04
C VAL A 108 -4.42 11.71 13.44
N TYR A 109 -3.51 12.61 13.82
CA TYR A 109 -3.50 13.29 15.12
C TYR A 109 -4.35 14.56 15.16
N GLU A 110 -4.85 15.00 13.99
CA GLU A 110 -5.68 16.19 13.94
C GLU A 110 -7.15 15.90 14.28
N ASP A 111 -7.80 16.84 14.93
CA ASP A 111 -9.24 16.79 15.11
C ASP A 111 -9.97 17.13 13.81
N TRP A 112 -10.82 16.21 13.38
CA TRP A 112 -11.54 16.30 12.12
C TRP A 112 -13.04 16.48 12.35
N SER A 113 -13.64 17.46 11.71
CA SER A 113 -15.09 17.57 11.58
C SER A 113 -15.66 16.38 10.79
N ALA A 114 -16.95 16.11 10.93
CA ALA A 114 -17.63 15.07 10.16
C ALA A 114 -17.49 15.28 8.63
N ALA A 115 -17.55 16.53 8.17
CA ALA A 115 -17.40 16.86 6.76
C ALA A 115 -15.98 16.54 6.23
N GLU A 116 -14.94 16.85 6.99
CA GLU A 116 -13.56 16.54 6.66
C GLU A 116 -13.30 15.03 6.63
N LYS A 117 -13.85 14.30 7.60
CA LYS A 117 -13.78 12.81 7.60
C LYS A 117 -14.42 12.19 6.36
N ILE A 118 -15.61 12.67 5.95
CA ILE A 118 -16.29 12.21 4.73
C ILE A 118 -15.46 12.54 3.48
N HIS A 119 -14.84 13.71 3.44
CA HIS A 119 -13.97 14.12 2.35
C HIS A 119 -12.77 13.18 2.23
N GLU A 120 -12.05 12.96 3.33
CA GLU A 120 -10.90 12.06 3.38
C GLU A 120 -11.27 10.61 3.04
N MET A 121 -12.41 10.10 3.53
CA MET A 121 -12.91 8.79 3.12
C MET A 121 -13.08 8.68 1.60
N SER A 122 -13.58 9.72 0.94
CA SER A 122 -13.74 9.76 -0.51
C SER A 122 -12.39 9.74 -1.23
N ASP A 123 -11.39 10.42 -0.71
CA ASP A 123 -10.05 10.45 -1.26
C ASP A 123 -9.31 9.11 -1.06
N VAL A 124 -9.44 8.52 0.13
CA VAL A 124 -8.89 7.18 0.42
C VAL A 124 -9.52 6.11 -0.48
N GLN A 125 -10.84 6.17 -0.76
CA GLN A 125 -11.49 5.27 -1.72
C GLN A 125 -10.89 5.40 -3.12
N ALA A 126 -10.67 6.62 -3.60
CA ALA A 126 -10.05 6.88 -4.90
C ALA A 126 -8.58 6.37 -4.95
N ILE A 127 -7.83 6.58 -3.87
CA ILE A 127 -6.46 6.05 -3.72
C ILE A 127 -6.47 4.51 -3.73
N GLY A 128 -7.44 3.88 -3.07
CA GLY A 128 -7.62 2.43 -3.12
C GLY A 128 -7.88 1.91 -4.54
N ALA A 129 -8.70 2.61 -5.31
CA ALA A 129 -8.92 2.30 -6.73
C ALA A 129 -7.63 2.44 -7.55
N ALA A 130 -6.84 3.51 -7.31
CA ALA A 130 -5.55 3.70 -7.97
C ALA A 130 -4.56 2.57 -7.63
N ALA A 131 -4.51 2.15 -6.37
CA ALA A 131 -3.66 1.06 -5.94
C ALA A 131 -4.07 -0.28 -6.57
N GLU A 132 -5.37 -0.59 -6.69
CA GLU A 132 -5.81 -1.81 -7.36
C GLU A 132 -5.52 -1.76 -8.86
N ASN A 133 -5.70 -0.64 -9.55
CA ASN A 133 -5.29 -0.49 -10.94
C ASN A 133 -3.80 -0.80 -11.12
N MET A 134 -2.92 -0.27 -10.25
CA MET A 134 -1.50 -0.59 -10.26
C MET A 134 -1.24 -2.08 -10.04
N ALA A 135 -1.97 -2.73 -9.12
CA ALA A 135 -1.81 -4.15 -8.85
C ALA A 135 -2.24 -5.03 -10.03
N LEU A 136 -3.32 -4.67 -10.71
CA LEU A 136 -3.82 -5.39 -11.88
C LEU A 136 -2.87 -5.21 -13.08
N GLU A 137 -2.39 -4.01 -13.33
CA GLU A 137 -1.41 -3.74 -14.41
C GLU A 137 -0.09 -4.47 -14.16
N ALA A 138 0.39 -4.48 -12.91
CA ALA A 138 1.57 -5.27 -12.53
C ALA A 138 1.35 -6.76 -12.83
N ALA A 139 0.20 -7.32 -12.43
CA ALA A 139 -0.15 -8.70 -12.69
C ALA A 139 -0.22 -9.01 -14.19
N ALA A 140 -0.75 -8.10 -15.02
CA ALA A 140 -0.79 -8.23 -16.48
C ALA A 140 0.60 -8.34 -17.09
N ARG A 141 1.61 -7.77 -16.44
CA ARG A 141 3.02 -7.78 -16.85
C ARG A 141 3.83 -8.90 -16.20
N GLY A 142 3.19 -9.83 -15.47
CA GLY A 142 3.89 -10.87 -14.72
C GLY A 142 4.68 -10.35 -13.51
N ILE A 143 4.38 -9.13 -13.04
CA ILE A 143 5.00 -8.50 -11.88
C ILE A 143 4.09 -8.69 -10.68
N GLY A 144 4.63 -9.25 -9.60
CA GLY A 144 3.93 -9.42 -8.34
C GLY A 144 3.79 -8.11 -7.58
N SER A 145 2.71 -7.99 -6.82
CA SER A 145 2.45 -6.85 -5.94
C SER A 145 2.06 -7.28 -4.54
N LEU A 146 2.35 -6.43 -3.56
CA LEU A 146 1.92 -6.57 -2.17
C LEU A 146 1.41 -5.22 -1.65
N TRP A 147 0.15 -5.18 -1.22
CA TRP A 147 -0.39 -4.06 -0.44
C TRP A 147 0.15 -4.13 0.99
N VAL A 148 0.63 -3.01 1.49
CA VAL A 148 1.29 -2.92 2.79
C VAL A 148 0.61 -1.87 3.66
N GLY A 149 -0.28 -2.32 4.56
CA GLY A 149 -0.86 -1.48 5.61
C GLY A 149 0.06 -1.36 6.84
N ASN A 150 0.96 -2.31 7.05
CA ASN A 150 1.87 -2.29 8.21
C ASN A 150 2.90 -1.15 8.20
N VAL A 151 2.93 -0.33 7.14
CA VAL A 151 3.68 0.94 7.12
C VAL A 151 3.21 1.90 8.22
N PHE A 152 1.98 1.77 8.70
CA PHE A 152 1.46 2.59 9.79
C PHE A 152 2.12 2.31 11.15
N PHE A 153 2.85 1.21 11.32
CA PHE A 153 3.71 1.02 12.49
C PHE A 153 4.88 2.01 12.55
N ALA A 154 5.24 2.59 11.41
CA ALA A 154 6.25 3.64 11.29
C ALA A 154 5.63 4.94 10.75
N TYR A 155 4.38 5.23 11.16
CA TYR A 155 3.63 6.38 10.67
C TYR A 155 4.39 7.68 10.81
N ASP A 156 4.89 7.99 12.02
CA ASP A 156 5.57 9.24 12.29
C ASP A 156 6.90 9.34 11.52
N GLU A 157 7.70 8.28 11.56
CA GLU A 157 9.00 8.23 10.90
C GLU A 157 8.88 8.38 9.38
N LEU A 158 7.90 7.71 8.77
CA LEU A 158 7.68 7.77 7.33
C LEU A 158 7.04 9.09 6.90
N THR A 159 6.09 9.62 7.68
CA THR A 159 5.45 10.91 7.40
C THR A 159 6.47 12.05 7.49
N GLU A 160 7.34 12.05 8.50
CA GLU A 160 8.45 13.01 8.60
C GLU A 160 9.40 12.91 7.39
N TRP A 161 9.74 11.70 6.99
CA TRP A 161 10.63 11.47 5.85
C TRP A 161 10.00 11.86 4.50
N ILE A 162 8.71 11.62 4.32
CA ILE A 162 7.93 12.04 3.13
C ILE A 162 7.82 13.57 3.07
N GLY A 163 7.68 14.23 4.21
CA GLY A 163 7.65 15.67 4.41
C GLY A 163 6.28 16.30 4.18
N LYS A 164 5.62 16.08 3.05
CA LYS A 164 4.33 16.72 2.75
C LYS A 164 3.29 15.72 2.27
N GLY A 165 2.09 15.81 2.83
CA GLY A 165 0.93 14.97 2.55
C GLY A 165 0.82 13.80 3.53
N GLU A 166 -0.29 13.10 3.47
CA GLU A 166 -0.63 11.99 4.35
C GLU A 166 -0.35 10.66 3.66
N MET A 167 0.40 9.78 4.31
CA MET A 167 0.67 8.43 3.80
C MET A 167 -0.57 7.56 3.95
N ILE A 168 -1.09 7.04 2.84
CA ILE A 168 -2.30 6.21 2.85
C ILE A 168 -1.98 4.72 2.80
N LEU A 169 -1.00 4.32 2.01
CA LEU A 169 -0.54 2.93 1.95
C LEU A 169 0.83 2.84 1.26
N ALA A 170 1.44 1.66 1.34
CA ALA A 170 2.56 1.33 0.47
C ALA A 170 2.23 0.10 -0.39
N MET A 171 2.87 0.01 -1.54
CA MET A 171 2.82 -1.15 -2.43
C MET A 171 4.22 -1.58 -2.80
N SER A 172 4.57 -2.82 -2.55
CA SER A 172 5.83 -3.41 -3.01
C SER A 172 5.62 -4.18 -4.30
N PHE A 173 6.56 -4.04 -5.25
CA PHE A 173 6.52 -4.67 -6.57
C PHE A 173 7.82 -5.42 -6.84
N GLY A 174 7.72 -6.54 -7.55
CA GLY A 174 8.86 -7.36 -7.98
C GLY A 174 8.40 -8.67 -8.64
N TYR A 175 9.30 -9.35 -9.32
CA TYR A 175 9.01 -10.69 -9.84
C TYR A 175 8.87 -11.68 -8.69
N ALA A 176 7.86 -12.53 -8.75
CA ALA A 176 7.61 -13.53 -7.72
C ALA A 176 8.71 -14.62 -7.73
N GLU A 177 9.33 -14.86 -6.58
CA GLU A 177 10.15 -16.06 -6.36
C GLU A 177 9.25 -17.27 -6.08
N LYS A 178 8.14 -17.03 -5.36
CA LYS A 178 7.07 -18.00 -5.10
C LYS A 178 5.75 -17.31 -5.38
N GLU A 179 4.90 -17.99 -6.13
CA GLU A 179 3.55 -17.51 -6.39
C GLU A 179 2.73 -17.48 -5.12
N GLY A 180 1.86 -16.47 -5.04
CA GLY A 180 0.85 -16.39 -3.99
C GLY A 180 -0.23 -17.46 -4.22
N TYR A 181 -0.79 -17.99 -3.16
CA TYR A 181 -1.92 -18.91 -3.24
C TYR A 181 -3.26 -18.17 -3.06
N PRO A 182 -4.35 -18.68 -3.68
CA PRO A 182 -5.66 -18.09 -3.51
C PRO A 182 -6.19 -18.35 -2.10
N LEU A 183 -6.63 -17.30 -1.42
CA LEU A 183 -7.38 -17.43 -0.19
C LEU A 183 -8.88 -17.60 -0.51
N PRO A 184 -9.64 -18.37 0.32
CA PRO A 184 -11.06 -18.51 0.13
C PRO A 184 -11.76 -17.15 0.22
N ARG A 185 -12.82 -17.00 -0.56
CA ARG A 185 -13.70 -15.82 -0.50
C ARG A 185 -14.95 -16.14 0.33
N LYS A 186 -15.54 -15.13 0.91
CA LYS A 186 -16.86 -15.25 1.54
C LYS A 186 -17.85 -15.73 0.48
N LYS A 187 -18.94 -16.37 0.91
CA LYS A 187 -20.05 -16.74 0.03
C LYS A 187 -20.73 -15.47 -0.51
N GLU A 188 -21.27 -15.55 -1.70
CA GLU A 188 -22.00 -14.41 -2.31
C GLU A 188 -23.12 -13.92 -1.41
N THR A 189 -23.87 -14.83 -0.79
CA THR A 189 -24.94 -14.53 0.17
C THR A 189 -24.50 -13.72 1.39
N ASP A 190 -23.19 -13.73 1.72
CA ASP A 190 -22.66 -13.01 2.88
C ASP A 190 -22.20 -11.58 2.51
N VAL A 191 -22.13 -11.27 1.22
CA VAL A 191 -21.57 -10.01 0.71
C VAL A 191 -22.45 -9.29 -0.30
N ILE A 192 -23.51 -9.95 -0.79
CA ILE A 192 -24.47 -9.39 -1.75
C ILE A 192 -25.85 -9.44 -1.13
N GLU A 193 -26.49 -8.28 -1.00
CA GLU A 193 -27.88 -8.10 -0.62
C GLU A 193 -28.57 -7.33 -1.74
N VAL A 194 -29.67 -7.87 -2.25
CA VAL A 194 -30.54 -7.20 -3.23
C VAL A 194 -31.78 -6.70 -2.50
N ARG A 195 -32.11 -5.44 -2.68
CA ARG A 195 -33.34 -4.81 -2.17
C ARG A 195 -34.17 -4.34 -3.35
N ASP A 196 -35.39 -4.81 -3.43
CA ASP A 196 -36.39 -4.44 -4.45
C ASP A 196 -37.22 -3.24 -4.01
#